data_d3a0d7ddb8ca5c262defe8fa7c177c7a
#
_entry.id   d3a0d7ddb8ca5c262defe8fa7c177c7a
#
_cell.length_a   1.000
_cell.length_b   1.000
_cell.length_c   1.000
_cell.angle_alpha   90.00
_cell.angle_beta   90.00
_cell.angle_gamma   90.00
#
_symmetry.space_group_name_H-M   'P 1'
#
loop_
_entity.id
_entity.type
_entity.pdbx_description
1 polymer ?
#
loop_
_entity_poly.entity_id
_entity_poly.type
_entity_poly.pdbx_seq_one_letter_code
_entity_poly.pdbx_strand_id
1 'polypeptide(L)'
;MKSHRCYDLVPTSSKLVVFDTSLQVKKAFFALVSNGVRAAPLWDSKKQCFVGMLTITDFINILHRYYKSPLVQIYELEEHKIETLYDAVSSLLKNKIHRLPVIDPLTGNTLYILTHKRILKFLKLFISEMAKPAFLGQTLEELGIGTFHKIAVVRSDTPLYTALGIFVDQRVSALPVVDDNGRVVDIYSKFDVINLAAEKMYNNLDVTVTKALQHRSQYFEGVLTCNTHDTLESIINRLVEAEVHRLVVVDEHEVVKGIVSLSDILQALVLTNEEAD
;
A
#
# COMPACT_ATOMS: atom_id res chain seq x y z
N MET A 1 -19.99 -3.95 -9.77
CA MET A 1 -19.27 -2.78 -9.20
C MET A 1 -19.91 -1.44 -9.56
N LYS A 2 -20.39 -1.23 -10.78
CA LYS A 2 -21.03 0.05 -11.20
C LYS A 2 -22.29 0.41 -10.38
N SER A 3 -22.95 -0.56 -9.74
CA SER A 3 -24.14 -0.37 -8.90
C SER A 3 -23.86 -0.11 -7.41
N HIS A 4 -22.62 -0.30 -6.96
CA HIS A 4 -22.23 -0.09 -5.57
C HIS A 4 -21.53 1.25 -5.38
N ARG A 5 -21.82 1.92 -4.24
CA ARG A 5 -21.18 3.17 -3.84
C ARG A 5 -20.01 2.93 -2.89
N CYS A 6 -19.10 3.87 -2.80
CA CYS A 6 -18.00 3.79 -1.82
C CYS A 6 -18.52 3.65 -0.38
N TYR A 7 -19.68 4.22 -0.08
CA TYR A 7 -20.35 4.13 1.22
C TYR A 7 -20.66 2.68 1.63
N ASP A 8 -20.98 1.81 0.68
CA ASP A 8 -21.31 0.39 0.95
C ASP A 8 -20.12 -0.38 1.55
N LEU A 9 -18.89 0.14 1.39
CA LEU A 9 -17.66 -0.46 1.94
C LEU A 9 -17.30 0.08 3.32
N VAL A 10 -17.95 1.15 3.78
CA VAL A 10 -17.68 1.72 5.09
C VAL A 10 -18.13 0.73 6.16
N PRO A 11 -17.25 0.29 7.09
CA PRO A 11 -17.66 -0.59 8.16
C PRO A 11 -18.59 0.11 9.13
N THR A 12 -19.46 -0.63 9.83
CA THR A 12 -20.37 -0.10 10.86
C THR A 12 -19.63 0.58 12.01
N SER A 13 -18.37 0.23 12.25
CA SER A 13 -17.48 0.87 13.20
C SER A 13 -16.10 1.00 12.61
N SER A 14 -15.54 2.21 12.58
CA SER A 14 -14.19 2.46 12.10
C SER A 14 -13.52 3.57 12.92
N LYS A 15 -12.21 3.45 13.13
CA LYS A 15 -11.39 4.49 13.74
C LYS A 15 -10.82 5.37 12.62
N LEU A 16 -11.20 6.63 12.62
CA LEU A 16 -10.63 7.63 11.73
C LEU A 16 -9.76 8.58 12.57
N VAL A 17 -8.51 8.76 12.16
CA VAL A 17 -7.58 9.73 12.72
C VAL A 17 -7.48 10.89 11.74
N VAL A 18 -7.71 12.11 12.23
CA VAL A 18 -7.61 13.35 11.45
C VAL A 18 -6.55 14.23 12.11
N PHE A 19 -5.70 14.86 11.31
CA PHE A 19 -4.68 15.79 11.79
C PHE A 19 -4.99 17.22 11.36
N ASP A 20 -4.81 18.15 12.28
CA ASP A 20 -4.78 19.56 11.92
C ASP A 20 -3.48 19.92 11.21
N THR A 21 -3.54 20.79 10.20
CA THR A 21 -2.35 21.24 9.44
C THR A 21 -1.32 21.96 10.29
N SER A 22 -1.70 22.48 11.45
CA SER A 22 -0.79 23.09 12.42
C SER A 22 -0.01 22.08 13.26
N LEU A 23 -0.37 20.79 13.20
CA LEU A 23 0.31 19.74 13.96
C LEU A 23 1.73 19.54 13.41
N GLN A 24 2.71 19.51 14.31
CA GLN A 24 4.10 19.24 13.91
C GLN A 24 4.22 17.87 13.24
N VAL A 25 4.91 17.80 12.11
CA VAL A 25 5.13 16.59 11.30
C VAL A 25 5.58 15.40 12.16
N LYS A 26 6.55 15.61 13.07
CA LYS A 26 7.03 14.58 13.99
C LYS A 26 5.91 13.99 14.85
N LYS A 27 5.04 14.85 15.41
CA LYS A 27 3.91 14.41 16.25
C LYS A 27 2.86 13.67 15.42
N ALA A 28 2.63 14.12 14.18
CA ALA A 28 1.70 13.48 13.26
C ALA A 28 2.15 12.04 12.93
N PHE A 29 3.43 11.82 12.64
CA PHE A 29 3.94 10.47 12.38
C PHE A 29 3.90 9.58 13.62
N PHE A 30 4.22 10.10 14.80
CA PHE A 30 4.04 9.36 16.05
C PHE A 30 2.59 8.94 16.24
N ALA A 31 1.63 9.82 15.93
CA ALA A 31 0.21 9.51 16.04
C ALA A 31 -0.24 8.46 15.00
N LEU A 32 0.31 8.43 13.78
CA LEU A 32 0.07 7.35 12.82
C LEU A 32 0.51 6.00 13.39
N VAL A 33 1.73 5.94 13.97
CA VAL A 33 2.27 4.73 14.59
C VAL A 33 1.40 4.26 15.74
N SER A 34 1.17 5.13 16.72
CA SER A 34 0.45 4.78 17.96
C SER A 34 -1.01 4.37 17.72
N ASN A 35 -1.59 4.81 16.60
CA ASN A 35 -2.93 4.41 16.18
C ASN A 35 -2.95 3.26 15.18
N GLY A 36 -1.79 2.74 14.74
CA GLY A 36 -1.70 1.66 13.76
C GLY A 36 -2.27 2.02 12.37
N VAL A 37 -2.31 3.33 12.02
CA VAL A 37 -2.84 3.80 10.74
C VAL A 37 -1.70 4.24 9.82
N ARG A 38 -1.91 4.11 8.51
CA ARG A 38 -0.91 4.39 7.48
C ARG A 38 -1.09 5.72 6.77
N ALA A 39 -2.20 6.39 7.05
CA ALA A 39 -2.53 7.71 6.52
C ALA A 39 -3.60 8.37 7.37
N ALA A 40 -3.65 9.69 7.34
CA ALA A 40 -4.68 10.49 7.97
C ALA A 40 -5.04 11.70 7.10
N PRO A 41 -6.34 12.07 6.98
CA PRO A 41 -6.74 13.33 6.39
C PRO A 41 -6.18 14.52 7.15
N LEU A 42 -5.83 15.58 6.41
CA LEU A 42 -5.36 16.85 6.93
C LEU A 42 -6.51 17.87 6.95
N TRP A 43 -6.81 18.39 8.13
CA TRP A 43 -7.81 19.42 8.34
C TRP A 43 -7.14 20.79 8.52
N ASP A 44 -7.59 21.79 7.80
CA ASP A 44 -7.17 23.16 7.99
C ASP A 44 -8.20 23.91 8.84
N SER A 45 -7.87 24.14 10.11
CA SER A 45 -8.75 24.84 11.05
C SER A 45 -9.02 26.29 10.70
N LYS A 46 -8.19 26.94 9.88
CA LYS A 46 -8.42 28.30 9.40
C LYS A 46 -9.38 28.34 8.23
N LYS A 47 -9.24 27.40 7.28
CA LYS A 47 -10.10 27.27 6.11
C LYS A 47 -11.36 26.47 6.36
N GLN A 48 -11.45 25.74 7.50
CA GLN A 48 -12.58 24.85 7.87
C GLN A 48 -12.88 23.80 6.79
N CYS A 49 -11.81 23.21 6.20
CA CYS A 49 -11.92 22.17 5.18
C CYS A 49 -10.78 21.17 5.25
N PHE A 50 -10.96 20.02 4.61
CA PHE A 50 -9.90 19.07 4.36
C PHE A 50 -9.03 19.56 3.19
N VAL A 51 -7.70 19.51 3.36
CA VAL A 51 -6.73 20.04 2.39
C VAL A 51 -5.78 18.98 1.83
N GLY A 52 -5.86 17.74 2.29
CA GLY A 52 -5.02 16.67 1.79
C GLY A 52 -4.99 15.45 2.71
N MET A 53 -4.03 14.58 2.45
CA MET A 53 -3.75 13.39 3.27
C MET A 53 -2.27 13.32 3.60
N LEU A 54 -1.94 13.04 4.86
CA LEU A 54 -0.60 12.67 5.29
C LEU A 54 -0.45 11.15 5.23
N THR A 55 0.60 10.67 4.56
CA THR A 55 0.87 9.24 4.37
C THR A 55 2.28 8.87 4.81
N ILE A 56 2.55 7.56 4.95
CA ILE A 56 3.92 7.08 5.19
C ILE A 56 4.87 7.44 4.04
N THR A 57 4.36 7.53 2.81
CA THR A 57 5.18 7.95 1.65
C THR A 57 5.72 9.36 1.83
N ASP A 58 4.92 10.27 2.39
CA ASP A 58 5.37 11.64 2.69
C ASP A 58 6.48 11.64 3.74
N PHE A 59 6.35 10.78 4.76
CA PHE A 59 7.41 10.60 5.75
C PHE A 59 8.71 10.11 5.12
N ILE A 60 8.67 9.11 4.24
CA ILE A 60 9.84 8.61 3.53
C ILE A 60 10.46 9.70 2.67
N ASN A 61 9.64 10.46 1.94
CA ASN A 61 10.11 11.58 1.14
C ASN A 61 10.80 12.65 2.00
N ILE A 62 10.23 12.95 3.16
CA ILE A 62 10.82 13.91 4.12
C ILE A 62 12.15 13.37 4.64
N LEU A 63 12.22 12.12 5.10
CA LEU A 63 13.46 11.51 5.58
C LEU A 63 14.54 11.49 4.51
N HIS A 64 14.20 11.07 3.29
CA HIS A 64 15.14 10.98 2.18
C HIS A 64 15.67 12.34 1.75
N ARG A 65 14.81 13.38 1.73
CA ARG A 65 15.20 14.77 1.39
C ARG A 65 15.98 15.45 2.51
N TYR A 66 15.57 15.25 3.78
CA TYR A 66 16.24 15.86 4.93
C TYR A 66 17.69 15.40 5.05
N TYR A 67 17.99 14.17 4.71
CA TYR A 67 19.35 13.64 4.67
C TYR A 67 20.23 14.30 3.59
N LYS A 68 19.60 14.89 2.56
CA LYS A 68 20.31 15.55 1.44
C LYS A 68 20.12 17.08 1.35
N SER A 69 19.09 17.69 1.96
CA SER A 69 18.84 19.15 1.83
C SER A 69 17.67 19.67 2.70
N PRO A 70 17.68 20.96 3.17
CA PRO A 70 16.78 21.46 4.23
C PRO A 70 15.43 22.03 3.80
N LEU A 71 14.93 21.91 2.57
CA LEU A 71 13.69 22.57 2.12
C LEU A 71 12.66 21.58 1.53
N VAL A 72 11.45 21.52 2.12
CA VAL A 72 10.32 20.66 1.69
C VAL A 72 9.08 21.49 1.41
N GLN A 73 8.49 21.33 0.21
CA GLN A 73 7.13 21.80 -0.13
C GLN A 73 6.17 20.61 -0.25
N ILE A 74 4.97 20.76 0.34
CA ILE A 74 3.87 19.78 0.24
C ILE A 74 3.00 20.20 -0.96
N TYR A 75 2.71 19.24 -1.86
CA TYR A 75 1.87 19.47 -3.04
C TYR A 75 0.39 19.20 -2.74
N GLU A 76 -0.46 20.05 -3.30
CA GLU A 76 -1.92 19.96 -3.25
C GLU A 76 -2.44 18.83 -4.15
N LEU A 77 -3.43 18.09 -3.65
CA LEU A 77 -4.18 17.08 -4.42
C LEU A 77 -5.43 17.70 -5.02
N GLU A 78 -5.63 17.50 -6.31
CA GLU A 78 -6.84 17.97 -7.02
C GLU A 78 -8.10 17.22 -6.53
N GLU A 79 -9.18 17.96 -6.35
CA GLU A 79 -10.49 17.43 -5.95
C GLU A 79 -11.22 16.82 -7.15
N HIS A 80 -11.31 15.48 -7.20
CA HIS A 80 -12.19 14.77 -8.12
C HIS A 80 -13.35 14.13 -7.35
N LYS A 81 -14.58 14.38 -7.82
CA LYS A 81 -15.78 13.72 -7.30
C LYS A 81 -15.83 12.29 -7.81
N ILE A 82 -15.86 11.33 -6.90
CA ILE A 82 -15.93 9.90 -7.18
C ILE A 82 -17.25 9.39 -6.64
N GLU A 83 -18.16 8.96 -7.51
CA GLU A 83 -19.51 8.57 -7.13
C GLU A 83 -19.70 7.07 -6.99
N THR A 84 -19.00 6.26 -7.79
CA THR A 84 -19.12 4.80 -7.76
C THR A 84 -17.87 4.11 -7.24
N LEU A 85 -18.01 2.84 -6.80
CA LEU A 85 -16.87 2.02 -6.43
C LEU A 85 -15.93 1.75 -7.62
N TYR A 86 -16.46 1.66 -8.83
CA TYR A 86 -15.66 1.52 -10.05
C TYR A 86 -14.76 2.75 -10.25
N ASP A 87 -15.32 3.96 -10.14
CA ASP A 87 -14.56 5.21 -10.27
C ASP A 87 -13.49 5.32 -9.18
N ALA A 88 -13.81 4.87 -7.95
CA ALA A 88 -12.84 4.83 -6.85
C ALA A 88 -11.66 3.92 -7.16
N VAL A 89 -11.90 2.70 -7.67
CA VAL A 89 -10.82 1.78 -8.06
C VAL A 89 -10.03 2.32 -9.25
N SER A 90 -10.70 2.84 -10.27
CA SER A 90 -10.07 3.50 -11.42
C SER A 90 -9.17 4.65 -10.98
N SER A 91 -9.64 5.50 -10.05
CA SER A 91 -8.87 6.62 -9.53
C SER A 91 -7.64 6.15 -8.74
N LEU A 92 -7.80 5.15 -7.87
CA LEU A 92 -6.69 4.57 -7.11
C LEU A 92 -5.59 4.02 -8.03
N LEU A 93 -5.98 3.31 -9.10
CA LEU A 93 -5.04 2.67 -10.02
C LEU A 93 -4.40 3.67 -10.99
N LYS A 94 -5.20 4.54 -11.63
CA LYS A 94 -4.71 5.56 -12.59
C LYS A 94 -3.75 6.55 -11.93
N ASN A 95 -4.07 7.00 -10.73
CA ASN A 95 -3.24 7.96 -9.98
C ASN A 95 -2.13 7.29 -9.16
N LYS A 96 -2.04 5.94 -9.17
CA LYS A 96 -1.07 5.15 -8.39
C LYS A 96 -1.08 5.48 -6.90
N ILE A 97 -2.27 5.75 -6.36
CA ILE A 97 -2.52 6.00 -4.94
C ILE A 97 -3.12 4.76 -4.29
N HIS A 98 -2.90 4.58 -3.00
CA HIS A 98 -3.34 3.38 -2.28
C HIS A 98 -4.49 3.64 -1.30
N ARG A 99 -4.89 4.90 -1.15
CA ARG A 99 -5.91 5.33 -0.21
C ARG A 99 -6.72 6.47 -0.79
N LEU A 100 -8.04 6.41 -0.58
CA LEU A 100 -8.99 7.38 -1.04
C LEU A 100 -9.92 7.76 0.10
N PRO A 101 -10.01 9.04 0.50
CA PRO A 101 -10.99 9.47 1.49
C PRO A 101 -12.40 9.40 0.91
N VAL A 102 -13.33 8.83 1.67
CA VAL A 102 -14.78 8.88 1.38
C VAL A 102 -15.34 10.05 2.17
N ILE A 103 -15.86 11.05 1.47
CA ILE A 103 -16.34 12.31 2.05
C ILE A 103 -17.84 12.37 1.94
N ASP A 104 -18.50 12.79 3.02
CA ASP A 104 -19.93 13.11 2.99
C ASP A 104 -20.17 14.38 2.15
N PRO A 105 -20.92 14.30 1.05
CA PRO A 105 -21.13 15.46 0.17
C PRO A 105 -21.93 16.60 0.79
N LEU A 106 -22.66 16.33 1.87
CA LEU A 106 -23.50 17.34 2.54
C LEU A 106 -22.72 18.12 3.60
N THR A 107 -21.90 17.43 4.37
CA THR A 107 -21.17 18.02 5.51
C THR A 107 -19.70 18.28 5.21
N GLY A 108 -19.15 17.69 4.15
CA GLY A 108 -17.72 17.73 3.85
C GLY A 108 -16.86 16.86 4.78
N ASN A 109 -17.48 16.11 5.70
CA ASN A 109 -16.75 15.28 6.65
C ASN A 109 -16.19 14.02 5.98
N THR A 110 -14.95 13.65 6.32
CA THR A 110 -14.37 12.37 5.93
C THR A 110 -14.99 11.25 6.76
N LEU A 111 -15.68 10.33 6.09
CA LEU A 111 -16.35 9.18 6.70
C LEU A 111 -15.41 7.99 6.87
N TYR A 112 -14.55 7.76 5.88
CA TYR A 112 -13.70 6.58 5.82
C TYR A 112 -12.51 6.79 4.88
N ILE A 113 -11.47 5.97 5.02
CA ILE A 113 -10.37 5.88 4.06
C ILE A 113 -10.46 4.54 3.34
N LEU A 114 -10.87 4.57 2.07
CA LEU A 114 -10.96 3.39 1.22
C LEU A 114 -9.57 2.91 0.81
N THR A 115 -9.33 1.60 0.86
CA THR A 115 -8.04 0.98 0.51
C THR A 115 -8.22 -0.20 -0.42
N HIS A 116 -7.19 -0.56 -1.18
CA HIS A 116 -7.17 -1.76 -2.03
C HIS A 116 -7.55 -3.02 -1.25
N LYS A 117 -7.02 -3.18 -0.02
CA LYS A 117 -7.32 -4.33 0.85
C LYS A 117 -8.83 -4.43 1.14
N ARG A 118 -9.48 -3.30 1.48
CA ARG A 118 -10.92 -3.29 1.75
C ARG A 118 -11.75 -3.60 0.51
N ILE A 119 -11.34 -3.06 -0.63
CA ILE A 119 -12.00 -3.32 -1.92
C ILE A 119 -11.89 -4.81 -2.27
N LEU A 120 -10.70 -5.39 -2.17
CA LEU A 120 -10.50 -6.81 -2.51
C LEU A 120 -11.27 -7.74 -1.57
N LYS A 121 -11.31 -7.44 -0.26
CA LYS A 121 -12.15 -8.18 0.70
C LYS A 121 -13.63 -8.14 0.31
N PHE A 122 -14.13 -6.97 -0.07
CA PHE A 122 -15.50 -6.80 -0.54
C PHE A 122 -15.75 -7.62 -1.81
N LEU A 123 -14.88 -7.52 -2.81
CA LEU A 123 -15.01 -8.27 -4.06
C LEU A 123 -15.00 -9.79 -3.84
N LYS A 124 -14.15 -10.29 -2.93
CA LYS A 124 -14.10 -11.72 -2.60
C LYS A 124 -15.44 -12.23 -2.09
N LEU A 125 -16.15 -11.46 -1.27
CA LEU A 125 -17.49 -11.85 -0.79
C LEU A 125 -18.47 -12.04 -1.95
N PHE A 126 -18.46 -11.14 -2.93
CA PHE A 126 -19.36 -11.22 -4.09
C PHE A 126 -18.94 -12.30 -5.10
N ILE A 127 -17.64 -12.51 -5.30
CA ILE A 127 -17.13 -13.58 -6.19
C ILE A 127 -17.59 -14.96 -5.72
N SER A 128 -17.71 -15.18 -4.42
CA SER A 128 -18.18 -16.46 -3.87
C SER A 128 -19.68 -16.70 -4.07
N GLU A 129 -20.46 -15.65 -4.28
CA GLU A 129 -21.92 -15.71 -4.48
C GLU A 129 -22.33 -15.75 -5.96
N MET A 130 -21.42 -15.41 -6.88
CA MET A 130 -21.67 -15.39 -8.33
C MET A 130 -21.06 -16.61 -9.02
N ALA A 131 -21.52 -16.89 -10.26
CA ALA A 131 -20.81 -17.85 -11.12
C ALA A 131 -19.35 -17.39 -11.29
N LYS A 132 -18.40 -18.23 -10.87
CA LYS A 132 -16.98 -17.89 -10.91
C LYS A 132 -16.53 -17.63 -12.33
N PRO A 133 -15.94 -16.44 -12.61
CA PRO A 133 -15.33 -16.19 -13.91
C PRO A 133 -14.22 -17.19 -14.21
N ALA A 134 -14.16 -17.70 -15.43
CA ALA A 134 -13.20 -18.74 -15.83
C ALA A 134 -11.73 -18.31 -15.60
N PHE A 135 -11.41 -17.04 -15.76
CA PHE A 135 -10.05 -16.51 -15.58
C PHE A 135 -9.52 -16.63 -14.14
N LEU A 136 -10.38 -16.84 -13.13
CA LEU A 136 -9.92 -17.05 -11.76
C LEU A 136 -9.15 -18.38 -11.58
N GLY A 137 -9.43 -19.36 -12.44
CA GLY A 137 -8.71 -20.64 -12.48
C GLY A 137 -7.40 -20.60 -13.27
N GLN A 138 -7.11 -19.51 -13.97
CA GLN A 138 -5.88 -19.33 -14.72
C GLN A 138 -4.73 -18.90 -13.80
N THR A 139 -3.50 -19.20 -14.22
CA THR A 139 -2.29 -18.91 -13.47
C THR A 139 -1.84 -17.44 -13.64
N LEU A 140 -0.96 -16.97 -12.74
CA LEU A 140 -0.35 -15.64 -12.87
C LEU A 140 0.42 -15.52 -14.20
N GLU A 141 1.07 -16.59 -14.64
CA GLU A 141 1.84 -16.64 -15.88
C GLU A 141 0.94 -16.50 -17.11
N GLU A 142 -0.18 -17.26 -17.16
CA GLU A 142 -1.15 -17.20 -18.25
C GLU A 142 -1.82 -15.82 -18.36
N LEU A 143 -2.10 -15.19 -17.23
CA LEU A 143 -2.76 -13.89 -17.16
C LEU A 143 -1.80 -12.70 -17.27
N GLY A 144 -0.49 -12.91 -17.11
CA GLY A 144 0.50 -11.84 -17.09
C GLY A 144 0.31 -10.86 -15.93
N ILE A 145 -0.28 -11.29 -14.81
CA ILE A 145 -0.59 -10.44 -13.66
C ILE A 145 0.58 -10.39 -12.68
N GLY A 146 1.10 -9.20 -12.40
CA GLY A 146 2.23 -8.96 -11.52
C GLY A 146 3.37 -8.24 -12.20
N THR A 147 4.45 -8.01 -11.47
CA THR A 147 5.68 -7.40 -11.98
C THR A 147 6.79 -8.46 -11.97
N PHE A 148 7.33 -8.80 -13.16
CA PHE A 148 8.34 -9.87 -13.35
C PHE A 148 9.67 -9.36 -13.91
N HIS A 149 9.77 -8.06 -14.18
CA HIS A 149 10.97 -7.46 -14.74
C HIS A 149 11.50 -6.35 -13.84
N LYS A 150 12.82 -6.23 -13.73
CA LYS A 150 13.51 -5.19 -12.95
C LYS A 150 13.00 -5.11 -11.50
N ILE A 151 12.85 -6.27 -10.87
CA ILE A 151 12.40 -6.34 -9.47
C ILE A 151 13.46 -5.69 -8.58
N ALA A 152 13.05 -4.64 -7.87
CA ALA A 152 13.91 -4.04 -6.85
C ALA A 152 14.00 -4.97 -5.65
N VAL A 153 15.20 -5.38 -5.31
CA VAL A 153 15.52 -6.19 -4.11
C VAL A 153 16.60 -5.50 -3.30
N VAL A 154 16.71 -5.85 -2.05
CA VAL A 154 17.80 -5.42 -1.16
C VAL A 154 18.40 -6.63 -0.44
N ARG A 155 19.64 -6.50 -0.01
CA ARG A 155 20.30 -7.49 0.84
C ARG A 155 20.10 -7.15 2.30
N SER A 156 20.31 -8.12 3.16
CA SER A 156 20.21 -7.98 4.61
C SER A 156 21.11 -6.87 5.18
N ASP A 157 22.27 -6.67 4.58
CA ASP A 157 23.28 -5.68 4.97
C ASP A 157 23.11 -4.30 4.31
N THR A 158 22.12 -4.15 3.40
CA THR A 158 21.87 -2.88 2.72
C THR A 158 21.55 -1.77 3.73
N PRO A 159 22.22 -0.60 3.64
CA PRO A 159 21.89 0.56 4.47
C PRO A 159 20.46 1.05 4.24
N LEU A 160 19.79 1.48 5.30
CA LEU A 160 18.41 2.00 5.19
C LEU A 160 18.30 3.17 4.23
N TYR A 161 19.27 4.08 4.22
CA TYR A 161 19.29 5.20 3.29
C TYR A 161 19.17 4.73 1.83
N THR A 162 19.88 3.66 1.46
CA THR A 162 19.80 3.07 0.13
C THR A 162 18.41 2.49 -0.14
N ALA A 163 17.83 1.74 0.81
CA ALA A 163 16.49 1.19 0.67
C ALA A 163 15.42 2.28 0.54
N LEU A 164 15.53 3.38 1.31
CA LEU A 164 14.64 4.54 1.20
C LEU A 164 14.76 5.22 -0.18
N GLY A 165 15.99 5.33 -0.70
CA GLY A 165 16.25 5.83 -2.05
C GLY A 165 15.52 5.01 -3.12
N ILE A 166 15.60 3.68 -3.05
CA ILE A 166 14.90 2.78 -3.98
C ILE A 166 13.37 2.97 -3.91
N PHE A 167 12.79 3.13 -2.72
CA PHE A 167 11.36 3.43 -2.58
C PHE A 167 10.94 4.71 -3.32
N VAL A 168 11.78 5.74 -3.28
CA VAL A 168 11.50 7.03 -3.93
C VAL A 168 11.72 6.96 -5.43
N ASP A 169 12.89 6.48 -5.85
CA ASP A 169 13.35 6.50 -7.24
C ASP A 169 12.53 5.55 -8.13
N GLN A 170 12.22 4.35 -7.62
CA GLN A 170 11.47 3.34 -8.35
C GLN A 170 9.97 3.34 -8.03
N ARG A 171 9.52 4.18 -7.08
CA ARG A 171 8.12 4.30 -6.64
C ARG A 171 7.50 2.97 -6.21
N VAL A 172 8.31 2.07 -5.66
CA VAL A 172 7.86 0.79 -5.11
C VAL A 172 7.48 0.94 -3.64
N SER A 173 6.65 0.04 -3.13
CA SER A 173 6.14 0.11 -1.75
C SER A 173 6.69 -0.99 -0.83
N ALA A 174 7.45 -1.93 -1.39
CA ALA A 174 8.21 -2.93 -0.64
C ALA A 174 9.38 -3.46 -1.48
N LEU A 175 10.36 -3.99 -0.78
CA LEU A 175 11.58 -4.57 -1.32
C LEU A 175 11.74 -5.96 -0.73
N PRO A 176 11.72 -7.04 -1.52
CA PRO A 176 12.17 -8.33 -1.05
C PRO A 176 13.60 -8.23 -0.53
N VAL A 177 13.86 -8.80 0.63
CA VAL A 177 15.20 -8.95 1.19
C VAL A 177 15.70 -10.31 0.78
N VAL A 178 16.86 -10.35 0.14
CA VAL A 178 17.41 -11.58 -0.41
C VAL A 178 18.77 -11.93 0.21
N ASP A 179 19.08 -13.22 0.21
CA ASP A 179 20.41 -13.75 0.55
C ASP A 179 21.38 -13.63 -0.66
N ASP A 180 22.59 -14.17 -0.49
CA ASP A 180 23.65 -14.18 -1.52
C ASP A 180 23.28 -14.98 -2.77
N ASN A 181 22.32 -15.89 -2.66
CA ASN A 181 21.82 -16.73 -3.76
C ASN A 181 20.57 -16.14 -4.42
N GLY A 182 20.12 -14.97 -4.00
CA GLY A 182 18.89 -14.33 -4.48
C GLY A 182 17.60 -14.93 -3.90
N ARG A 183 17.69 -15.78 -2.88
CA ARG A 183 16.52 -16.35 -2.21
C ARG A 183 15.90 -15.32 -1.29
N VAL A 184 14.56 -15.29 -1.27
CA VAL A 184 13.86 -14.37 -0.39
C VAL A 184 13.98 -14.83 1.07
N VAL A 185 14.45 -13.94 1.93
CA VAL A 185 14.58 -14.19 3.38
C VAL A 185 13.62 -13.33 4.19
N ASP A 186 13.25 -12.17 3.66
CA ASP A 186 12.31 -11.26 4.32
C ASP A 186 11.76 -10.24 3.30
N ILE A 187 10.96 -9.28 3.77
CA ILE A 187 10.46 -8.15 3.00
C ILE A 187 10.61 -6.87 3.81
N TYR A 188 11.14 -5.81 3.21
CA TYR A 188 11.17 -4.48 3.79
C TYR A 188 10.17 -3.58 3.08
N SER A 189 9.18 -3.09 3.80
CA SER A 189 8.08 -2.30 3.23
C SER A 189 8.12 -0.83 3.72
N LYS A 190 7.42 0.05 3.00
CA LYS A 190 7.24 1.43 3.47
C LYS A 190 6.62 1.48 4.87
N PHE A 191 5.84 0.47 5.26
CA PHE A 191 5.26 0.42 6.60
C PHE A 191 6.31 0.19 7.68
N ASP A 192 7.37 -0.59 7.41
CA ASP A 192 8.45 -0.82 8.36
C ASP A 192 9.22 0.46 8.68
N VAL A 193 9.26 1.41 7.72
CA VAL A 193 9.93 2.71 7.92
C VAL A 193 9.32 3.50 9.08
N ILE A 194 8.04 3.31 9.37
CA ILE A 194 7.37 4.02 10.47
C ILE A 194 7.95 3.65 11.83
N ASN A 195 8.52 2.44 11.97
CA ASN A 195 9.16 1.99 13.20
C ASN A 195 10.43 2.81 13.51
N LEU A 196 11.08 3.40 12.50
CA LEU A 196 12.21 4.29 12.72
C LEU A 196 11.79 5.54 13.51
N ALA A 197 10.55 6.00 13.33
CA ALA A 197 10.01 7.11 14.10
C ALA A 197 9.71 6.69 15.56
N ALA A 198 9.16 5.50 15.75
CA ALA A 198 8.87 4.94 17.07
C ALA A 198 10.14 4.75 17.90
N GLU A 199 11.20 4.21 17.29
CA GLU A 199 12.49 3.92 17.93
C GLU A 199 13.44 5.14 17.97
N LYS A 200 13.01 6.31 17.48
CA LYS A 200 13.86 7.52 17.36
C LYS A 200 15.14 7.31 16.53
N MET A 201 15.15 6.30 15.64
CA MET A 201 16.32 5.92 14.83
C MET A 201 16.43 6.73 13.53
N TYR A 202 15.54 7.69 13.28
CA TYR A 202 15.55 8.52 12.07
C TYR A 202 16.80 9.40 11.89
N ASN A 203 17.63 9.53 12.93
CA ASN A 203 18.91 10.25 12.87
C ASN A 203 20.08 9.37 12.40
N ASN A 204 19.88 8.04 12.28
CA ASN A 204 20.92 7.12 11.86
C ASN A 204 20.35 6.19 10.78
N LEU A 205 20.43 6.58 9.53
CA LEU A 205 19.99 5.81 8.36
C LEU A 205 21.09 4.92 7.77
N ASP A 206 22.27 4.89 8.38
CA ASP A 206 23.37 3.99 8.01
C ASP A 206 23.19 2.57 8.59
N VAL A 207 22.22 2.40 9.50
CA VAL A 207 21.85 1.06 9.99
C VAL A 207 21.36 0.18 8.85
N THR A 208 21.57 -1.12 8.95
CA THR A 208 21.16 -2.09 7.92
C THR A 208 19.66 -2.37 7.94
N VAL A 209 19.14 -2.84 6.81
CA VAL A 209 17.76 -3.31 6.69
C VAL A 209 17.46 -4.37 7.73
N THR A 210 18.36 -5.35 7.96
CA THR A 210 18.19 -6.37 9.00
C THR A 210 18.00 -5.77 10.39
N LYS A 211 18.79 -4.77 10.75
CA LYS A 211 18.67 -4.12 12.06
C LYS A 211 17.33 -3.40 12.20
N ALA A 212 16.85 -2.74 11.13
CA ALA A 212 15.52 -2.14 11.14
C ALA A 212 14.40 -3.18 11.28
N LEU A 213 14.56 -4.35 10.67
CA LEU A 213 13.58 -5.43 10.73
C LEU A 213 13.47 -6.07 12.11
N GLN A 214 14.52 -6.00 12.95
CA GLN A 214 14.50 -6.50 14.34
C GLN A 214 13.54 -5.71 15.25
N HIS A 215 13.19 -4.49 14.88
CA HIS A 215 12.29 -3.61 15.65
C HIS A 215 10.83 -3.68 15.19
N ARG A 216 10.45 -4.71 14.44
CA ARG A 216 9.07 -4.90 13.99
C ARG A 216 8.12 -5.13 15.15
N SER A 217 6.97 -4.45 15.09
CA SER A 217 5.86 -4.69 16.01
C SER A 217 5.07 -5.96 15.62
N GLN A 218 4.22 -6.41 16.52
CA GLN A 218 3.29 -7.54 16.30
C GLN A 218 2.30 -7.36 15.13
N TYR A 219 2.25 -6.18 14.52
CA TYR A 219 1.40 -5.88 13.34
C TYR A 219 2.15 -6.07 12.01
N PHE A 220 3.28 -6.75 12.04
CA PHE A 220 4.10 -6.97 10.85
C PHE A 220 3.45 -7.95 9.88
N GLU A 221 3.44 -7.58 8.60
CA GLU A 221 3.12 -8.48 7.50
C GLU A 221 4.41 -9.19 7.09
N GLY A 222 4.60 -10.45 7.52
CA GLY A 222 5.74 -11.28 7.11
C GLY A 222 5.83 -11.40 5.57
N VAL A 223 6.96 -11.89 5.09
CA VAL A 223 7.07 -12.23 3.68
C VAL A 223 6.22 -13.47 3.41
N LEU A 224 5.31 -13.34 2.44
CA LEU A 224 4.56 -14.47 1.89
C LEU A 224 4.93 -14.63 0.42
N THR A 225 5.14 -15.86 0.03
CA THR A 225 5.56 -16.22 -1.32
C THR A 225 4.43 -16.90 -2.10
N CYS A 226 4.55 -16.90 -3.41
CA CYS A 226 3.73 -17.69 -4.33
C CYS A 226 4.57 -18.06 -5.56
N ASN A 227 4.02 -18.94 -6.42
CA ASN A 227 4.64 -19.32 -7.68
C ASN A 227 3.88 -18.75 -8.87
N THR A 228 4.52 -18.67 -10.04
CA THR A 228 3.87 -18.23 -11.29
C THR A 228 2.70 -19.13 -11.70
N HIS A 229 2.73 -20.41 -11.28
CA HIS A 229 1.69 -21.40 -11.56
C HIS A 229 0.53 -21.39 -10.54
N ASP A 230 0.60 -20.56 -9.51
CA ASP A 230 -0.54 -20.36 -8.60
C ASP A 230 -1.68 -19.67 -9.35
N THR A 231 -2.92 -20.17 -9.15
CA THR A 231 -4.10 -19.57 -9.78
C THR A 231 -4.45 -18.21 -9.17
N LEU A 232 -5.09 -17.36 -9.98
CA LEU A 232 -5.53 -16.04 -9.51
C LEU A 232 -6.45 -16.15 -8.27
N GLU A 233 -7.32 -17.17 -8.22
CA GLU A 233 -8.16 -17.42 -7.05
C GLU A 233 -7.33 -17.74 -5.80
N SER A 234 -6.32 -18.60 -5.91
CA SER A 234 -5.40 -18.92 -4.80
C SER A 234 -4.67 -17.66 -4.29
N ILE A 235 -4.19 -16.82 -5.19
CA ILE A 235 -3.53 -15.56 -4.86
C ILE A 235 -4.47 -14.61 -4.12
N ILE A 236 -5.69 -14.42 -4.63
CA ILE A 236 -6.70 -13.58 -3.97
C ILE A 236 -7.00 -14.09 -2.56
N ASN A 237 -7.17 -15.40 -2.40
CA ASN A 237 -7.43 -16.01 -1.10
C ASN A 237 -6.28 -15.74 -0.12
N ARG A 238 -5.03 -15.99 -0.52
CA ARG A 238 -3.84 -15.72 0.32
C ARG A 238 -3.74 -14.25 0.73
N LEU A 239 -3.92 -13.32 -0.21
CA LEU A 239 -3.86 -11.89 0.07
C LEU A 239 -4.93 -11.44 1.08
N VAL A 240 -6.16 -11.97 0.95
CA VAL A 240 -7.28 -11.59 1.81
C VAL A 240 -7.17 -12.25 3.18
N GLU A 241 -6.84 -13.54 3.25
CA GLU A 241 -6.78 -14.31 4.51
C GLU A 241 -5.61 -13.88 5.40
N ALA A 242 -4.44 -13.70 4.79
CA ALA A 242 -3.25 -13.24 5.51
C ALA A 242 -3.23 -11.73 5.73
N GLU A 243 -4.20 -10.99 5.15
CA GLU A 243 -4.29 -9.53 5.24
C GLU A 243 -3.02 -8.79 4.78
N VAL A 244 -2.26 -9.35 3.85
CA VAL A 244 -1.06 -8.75 3.29
C VAL A 244 -1.35 -7.91 2.04
N HIS A 245 -0.42 -7.06 1.63
CA HIS A 245 -0.58 -6.17 0.48
C HIS A 245 0.02 -6.74 -0.81
N ARG A 246 0.86 -7.77 -0.70
CA ARG A 246 1.56 -8.41 -1.81
C ARG A 246 2.08 -9.78 -1.46
N LEU A 247 2.39 -10.56 -2.50
CA LEU A 247 3.16 -11.80 -2.41
C LEU A 247 4.43 -11.65 -3.25
N VAL A 248 5.52 -12.24 -2.80
CA VAL A 248 6.75 -12.36 -3.59
C VAL A 248 6.63 -13.62 -4.43
N VAL A 249 6.77 -13.47 -5.75
CA VAL A 249 6.76 -14.62 -6.66
C VAL A 249 8.16 -15.21 -6.67
N VAL A 250 8.27 -16.50 -6.39
CA VAL A 250 9.53 -17.24 -6.32
C VAL A 250 9.51 -18.47 -7.23
N ASP A 251 10.70 -18.96 -7.56
CA ASP A 251 10.86 -20.26 -8.20
C ASP A 251 10.99 -21.40 -7.18
N GLU A 252 11.26 -22.62 -7.65
CA GLU A 252 11.43 -23.84 -6.85
C GLU A 252 12.61 -23.76 -5.84
N HIS A 253 13.51 -22.79 -6.04
CA HIS A 253 14.68 -22.56 -5.19
C HIS A 253 14.50 -21.35 -4.26
N GLU A 254 13.28 -20.83 -4.12
CA GLU A 254 12.95 -19.62 -3.35
C GLU A 254 13.61 -18.34 -3.90
N VAL A 255 14.10 -18.36 -5.15
CA VAL A 255 14.70 -17.18 -5.80
C VAL A 255 13.59 -16.26 -6.31
N VAL A 256 13.72 -14.97 -6.03
CA VAL A 256 12.75 -13.95 -6.43
C VAL A 256 12.62 -13.87 -7.95
N LYS A 257 11.40 -14.04 -8.46
CA LYS A 257 11.04 -13.91 -9.88
C LYS A 257 10.12 -12.74 -10.16
N GLY A 258 9.36 -12.29 -9.13
CA GLY A 258 8.40 -11.21 -9.31
C GLY A 258 7.74 -10.77 -8.01
N ILE A 259 6.80 -9.87 -8.16
CA ILE A 259 5.91 -9.41 -7.08
C ILE A 259 4.50 -9.29 -7.67
N VAL A 260 3.51 -9.78 -6.95
CA VAL A 260 2.09 -9.55 -7.22
C VAL A 260 1.47 -8.79 -6.04
N SER A 261 0.81 -7.68 -6.33
CA SER A 261 0.25 -6.76 -5.34
C SER A 261 -1.27 -6.66 -5.45
N LEU A 262 -1.90 -6.07 -4.42
CA LEU A 262 -3.33 -5.74 -4.46
C LEU A 262 -3.70 -4.86 -5.65
N SER A 263 -2.80 -3.97 -6.09
CA SER A 263 -3.02 -3.11 -7.27
C SER A 263 -3.11 -3.94 -8.54
N ASP A 264 -2.21 -4.91 -8.74
CA ASP A 264 -2.18 -5.77 -9.92
C ASP A 264 -3.46 -6.62 -9.99
N ILE A 265 -3.90 -7.17 -8.84
CA ILE A 265 -5.13 -7.95 -8.74
C ILE A 265 -6.36 -7.08 -9.04
N LEU A 266 -6.46 -5.90 -8.46
CA LEU A 266 -7.59 -5.00 -8.70
C LEU A 266 -7.62 -4.50 -10.15
N GLN A 267 -6.46 -4.26 -10.75
CA GLN A 267 -6.37 -3.91 -12.16
C GLN A 267 -6.95 -5.03 -13.04
N ALA A 268 -6.56 -6.27 -12.79
CA ALA A 268 -7.06 -7.43 -13.53
C ALA A 268 -8.56 -7.65 -13.33
N LEU A 269 -9.08 -7.49 -12.10
CA LEU A 269 -10.49 -7.72 -11.80
C LEU A 269 -11.43 -6.62 -12.31
N VAL A 270 -10.94 -5.39 -12.46
CA VAL A 270 -11.81 -4.22 -12.68
C VAL A 270 -11.60 -3.56 -14.02
N LEU A 271 -10.36 -3.42 -14.50
CA LEU A 271 -10.04 -2.64 -15.69
C LEU A 271 -9.89 -3.48 -16.97
N THR A 272 -9.57 -4.79 -16.86
CA THR A 272 -9.41 -5.66 -18.05
C THR A 272 -10.75 -6.03 -18.72
N ASN A 273 -11.88 -5.77 -18.10
CA ASN A 273 -13.20 -6.06 -18.68
C ASN A 273 -13.73 -4.94 -19.61
N GLU A 274 -12.96 -3.91 -19.92
CA GLU A 274 -13.39 -2.84 -20.86
C GLU A 274 -13.11 -3.18 -22.33
N GLU A 275 -12.36 -4.24 -22.64
CA GLU A 275 -12.08 -4.65 -24.03
C GLU A 275 -13.01 -5.77 -24.57
N ALA A 276 -14.02 -6.17 -23.79
CA ALA A 276 -14.90 -7.30 -24.13
C ALA A 276 -16.39 -6.92 -24.31
N ASP A 277 -16.73 -5.63 -24.40
CA ASP A 277 -18.09 -5.15 -24.74
C ASP A 277 -18.10 -4.31 -26.02
#